data_8870c33bbb4b8dae98ebf91da17a4f95
#
_entry.id   8870c33bbb4b8dae98ebf91da17a4f95
#
_cell.length_a   1.000
_cell.length_b   1.000
_cell.length_c   1.000
_cell.angle_alpha   90.00
_cell.angle_beta   90.00
_cell.angle_gamma   90.00
#
_symmetry.space_group_name_H-M   'P 1'
#
loop_
_entity.id
_entity.type
_entity.pdbx_description
1 polymer ?
#
loop_
_entity_poly.entity_id
_entity_poly.type
_entity_poly.pdbx_seq_one_letter_code
_entity_poly.pdbx_strand_id
1 'polypeptide(L)'
;MAAKKTIPNGASARLTRWPGLIEHYRRFLPVTTKTPVVTLNEGNTPLIESIPLGERLGPNIKVYLKYDGLNPTGSFKDRGMTVAISKALGEGARTVICASTGNTAASAAAYAARAGLKAFVLIPKGSVAVGKLSQSVMHGARVLEVIGNFDICLKVVRDVAERDPQRIRLVNSVNPDRIAGQKTGAFEICDQLGDAPTHHFLPVGNAGNITAYWAGYCEYKEKGLSQGLPKMMGYQAAESAPIVIGHPIDDPKTVATAIKIGNPASWKQAVAARDESGGIIDMVTDAEILAAYRLIAAAGVFAEPASAASVAGLLKYGATGGIKPGSVVVCTLTGHGLKDPDTALKNLSNTIVVEPDINKVLKIMENE
;
A
#
# COMPACT_ATOMS: atom_id res chain seq x y z
N MET A 1 22.85 -32.18 40.85
CA MET A 1 23.04 -30.72 40.99
C MET A 1 22.89 -30.07 39.61
N ALA A 2 21.76 -29.44 39.34
CA ALA A 2 21.48 -28.79 38.06
C ALA A 2 21.95 -27.31 38.15
N ALA A 3 22.87 -26.92 37.30
CA ALA A 3 23.38 -25.58 37.23
C ALA A 3 22.28 -24.61 36.75
N LYS A 4 21.90 -23.66 37.60
CA LYS A 4 21.05 -22.53 37.23
C LYS A 4 21.81 -21.65 36.24
N LYS A 5 21.42 -21.64 34.96
CA LYS A 5 21.83 -20.61 34.02
C LYS A 5 21.25 -19.27 34.47
N THR A 6 22.07 -18.41 35.00
CA THR A 6 21.76 -16.99 35.26
C THR A 6 21.63 -16.28 33.91
N ILE A 7 20.46 -15.76 33.61
CA ILE A 7 20.21 -14.83 32.50
C ILE A 7 20.94 -13.53 32.86
N PRO A 8 21.83 -12.98 32.01
CA PRO A 8 22.44 -11.68 32.28
C PRO A 8 21.37 -10.61 32.36
N ASN A 9 21.38 -9.80 33.43
CA ASN A 9 20.60 -8.57 33.51
C ASN A 9 21.07 -7.60 32.42
N GLY A 10 20.59 -7.78 31.21
CA GLY A 10 20.69 -6.78 30.15
C GLY A 10 19.82 -5.58 30.55
N ALA A 11 20.41 -4.40 30.64
CA ALA A 11 19.68 -3.17 30.77
C ALA A 11 18.50 -3.20 29.78
N SER A 12 17.26 -3.05 30.26
CA SER A 12 16.09 -2.98 29.43
C SER A 12 16.27 -1.76 28.52
N ALA A 13 16.64 -1.99 27.26
CA ALA A 13 16.55 -0.96 26.25
C ALA A 13 15.12 -0.45 26.31
N ARG A 14 14.92 0.79 26.77
CA ARG A 14 13.60 1.41 26.73
C ARG A 14 13.13 1.33 25.30
N LEU A 15 12.08 0.59 25.03
CA LEU A 15 11.41 0.56 23.74
C LEU A 15 11.03 2.01 23.40
N THR A 16 11.79 2.62 22.52
CA THR A 16 11.47 3.97 22.05
C THR A 16 10.18 3.86 21.24
N ARG A 17 9.15 4.56 21.69
CA ARG A 17 7.86 4.59 20.99
C ARG A 17 8.08 5.15 19.60
N TRP A 18 7.54 4.48 18.57
CA TRP A 18 7.50 5.02 17.22
C TRP A 18 6.71 6.36 17.21
N PRO A 19 7.34 7.46 16.78
CA PRO A 19 6.73 8.79 16.89
C PRO A 19 5.77 9.11 15.74
N GLY A 20 5.64 8.23 14.76
CA GLY A 20 4.98 8.47 13.48
C GLY A 20 5.96 8.96 12.41
N LEU A 21 5.52 8.83 11.16
CA LEU A 21 6.33 9.02 9.97
C LEU A 21 6.93 10.44 9.86
N ILE A 22 6.13 11.49 10.14
CA ILE A 22 6.58 12.88 10.00
C ILE A 22 7.70 13.18 10.99
N GLU A 23 7.56 12.80 12.26
CA GLU A 23 8.58 13.09 13.26
C GLU A 23 9.87 12.31 13.00
N HIS A 24 9.77 11.08 12.53
CA HIS A 24 10.95 10.24 12.26
C HIS A 24 11.72 10.72 11.02
N TYR A 25 11.00 11.07 9.94
CA TYR A 25 11.61 11.46 8.66
C TYR A 25 11.47 12.96 8.35
N ARG A 26 11.28 13.82 9.36
CA ARG A 26 11.01 15.26 9.20
C ARG A 26 11.94 15.96 8.23
N ARG A 27 13.25 15.67 8.30
CA ARG A 27 14.28 16.29 7.46
C ARG A 27 14.15 16.00 5.95
N PHE A 28 13.36 14.99 5.59
CA PHE A 28 13.13 14.58 4.21
C PHE A 28 11.74 14.98 3.69
N LEU A 29 10.91 15.56 4.55
CA LEU A 29 9.52 15.87 4.24
C LEU A 29 9.31 17.37 4.06
N PRO A 30 8.32 17.79 3.24
CA PRO A 30 8.03 19.20 2.98
C PRO A 30 7.27 19.84 4.16
N VAL A 31 7.78 19.67 5.36
CA VAL A 31 7.23 20.19 6.61
C VAL A 31 8.26 21.06 7.34
N THR A 32 7.78 22.06 8.07
CA THR A 32 8.61 22.95 8.89
C THR A 32 8.39 22.68 10.37
N THR A 33 9.15 23.35 11.23
CA THR A 33 8.94 23.29 12.69
C THR A 33 7.58 23.84 13.11
N LYS A 34 6.94 24.67 12.27
CA LYS A 34 5.61 25.26 12.50
C LYS A 34 4.47 24.38 11.95
N THR A 35 4.78 23.37 11.13
CA THR A 35 3.75 22.47 10.58
C THR A 35 3.16 21.62 11.70
N PRO A 36 1.84 21.69 11.98
CA PRO A 36 1.21 20.82 12.97
C PRO A 36 1.28 19.37 12.49
N VAL A 37 1.64 18.45 13.39
CA VAL A 37 1.77 17.03 13.04
C VAL A 37 0.49 16.30 13.36
N VAL A 38 -0.18 15.84 12.31
CA VAL A 38 -1.38 15.01 12.37
C VAL A 38 -0.94 13.57 12.14
N THR A 39 -0.85 12.78 13.19
CA THR A 39 -0.40 11.39 13.11
C THR A 39 -1.34 10.42 13.83
N LEU A 40 -1.42 9.21 13.31
CA LEU A 40 -1.99 8.00 13.91
C LEU A 40 -0.90 6.95 14.16
N ASN A 41 0.38 7.36 14.18
CA ASN A 41 1.57 6.53 14.27
C ASN A 41 1.76 5.58 13.07
N GLU A 42 1.40 6.06 11.88
CA GLU A 42 1.65 5.38 10.60
C GLU A 42 3.14 5.22 10.31
N GLY A 43 3.47 4.31 9.41
CA GLY A 43 4.84 3.93 9.10
C GLY A 43 5.39 2.85 10.03
N ASN A 44 6.69 2.59 9.95
CA ASN A 44 7.37 1.48 10.64
C ASN A 44 6.66 0.13 10.44
N THR A 45 6.16 -0.08 9.23
CA THR A 45 5.45 -1.31 8.89
C THR A 45 6.42 -2.49 8.80
N PRO A 46 5.98 -3.71 9.14
CA PRO A 46 6.84 -4.88 9.10
C PRO A 46 7.43 -5.15 7.72
N LEU A 47 8.67 -5.58 7.71
CA LEU A 47 9.35 -6.20 6.58
C LEU A 47 9.53 -7.69 6.90
N ILE A 48 8.61 -8.51 6.41
CA ILE A 48 8.47 -9.93 6.76
C ILE A 48 9.25 -10.77 5.77
N GLU A 49 10.24 -11.55 6.22
CA GLU A 49 10.94 -12.51 5.36
C GLU A 49 10.00 -13.67 4.99
N SER A 50 9.92 -13.99 3.71
CA SER A 50 9.16 -15.11 3.19
C SER A 50 10.11 -16.18 2.67
N ILE A 51 10.52 -17.10 3.54
CA ILE A 51 11.38 -18.24 3.19
C ILE A 51 10.79 -19.06 2.03
N PRO A 52 9.48 -19.44 2.03
CA PRO A 52 8.92 -20.25 0.95
C PRO A 52 8.97 -19.56 -0.43
N LEU A 53 8.84 -18.23 -0.49
CA LEU A 53 8.98 -17.50 -1.77
C LEU A 53 10.45 -17.46 -2.22
N GLY A 54 11.39 -17.31 -1.29
CA GLY A 54 12.83 -17.36 -1.60
C GLY A 54 13.24 -18.71 -2.18
N GLU A 55 12.91 -19.81 -1.51
CA GLU A 55 13.20 -21.18 -1.93
C GLU A 55 12.61 -21.51 -3.31
N ARG A 56 11.40 -21.03 -3.59
CA ARG A 56 10.72 -21.21 -4.89
C ARG A 56 11.46 -20.54 -6.05
N LEU A 57 12.18 -19.47 -5.79
CA LEU A 57 12.93 -18.70 -6.81
C LEU A 57 14.34 -19.23 -7.03
N GLY A 58 14.91 -19.92 -6.05
CA GLY A 58 16.23 -20.52 -6.15
C GLY A 58 17.13 -20.29 -4.93
N PRO A 59 18.35 -20.81 -4.96
CA PRO A 59 19.26 -20.75 -3.83
C PRO A 59 19.75 -19.33 -3.55
N ASN A 60 19.91 -19.00 -2.26
CA ASN A 60 20.44 -17.72 -1.79
C ASN A 60 19.64 -16.49 -2.26
N ILE A 61 18.33 -16.63 -2.49
CA ILE A 61 17.43 -15.51 -2.78
C ILE A 61 16.63 -15.22 -1.52
N LYS A 62 16.67 -13.97 -1.07
CA LYS A 62 15.87 -13.49 0.07
C LYS A 62 14.68 -12.68 -0.45
N VAL A 63 13.49 -13.05 -0.01
CA VAL A 63 12.24 -12.33 -0.35
C VAL A 63 11.62 -11.77 0.91
N TYR A 64 11.32 -10.48 0.88
CA TYR A 64 10.66 -9.78 1.96
C TYR A 64 9.33 -9.18 1.51
N LEU A 65 8.35 -9.24 2.39
CA LEU A 65 7.03 -8.64 2.22
C LEU A 65 6.97 -7.35 3.05
N LYS A 66 6.97 -6.18 2.40
CA LYS A 66 6.74 -4.88 3.08
C LYS A 66 5.25 -4.72 3.28
N TYR A 67 4.78 -4.97 4.51
CA TYR A 67 3.36 -5.06 4.79
C TYR A 67 2.74 -3.71 5.20
N ASP A 68 2.51 -2.85 4.23
CA ASP A 68 1.87 -1.54 4.40
C ASP A 68 0.37 -1.63 4.76
N GLY A 69 -0.22 -2.82 4.67
CA GLY A 69 -1.55 -3.11 5.18
C GLY A 69 -1.69 -2.96 6.69
N LEU A 70 -0.60 -2.90 7.44
CA LEU A 70 -0.60 -2.65 8.89
C LEU A 70 -0.49 -1.16 9.27
N ASN A 71 -0.57 -0.24 8.32
CA ASN A 71 -0.82 1.16 8.65
C ASN A 71 -2.21 1.35 9.29
N PRO A 72 -2.45 2.42 10.06
CA PRO A 72 -3.65 2.61 10.88
C PRO A 72 -4.99 2.40 10.19
N THR A 73 -5.15 2.84 8.93
CA THR A 73 -6.40 2.63 8.17
C THR A 73 -6.35 1.40 7.26
N GLY A 74 -5.32 0.58 7.37
CA GLY A 74 -5.18 -0.67 6.63
C GLY A 74 -4.55 -0.52 5.25
N SER A 75 -3.80 0.56 4.96
CA SER A 75 -3.11 0.68 3.67
C SER A 75 -1.97 1.72 3.67
N PHE A 76 -1.09 1.62 2.66
CA PHE A 76 -0.01 2.57 2.40
C PHE A 76 -0.46 4.03 2.21
N LYS A 77 -1.78 4.27 2.00
CA LYS A 77 -2.31 5.62 1.81
C LYS A 77 -2.04 6.53 3.00
N ASP A 78 -1.92 5.97 4.19
CA ASP A 78 -1.67 6.69 5.42
C ASP A 78 -0.33 7.44 5.40
N ARG A 79 0.70 6.89 4.77
CA ARG A 79 2.00 7.55 4.61
C ARG A 79 1.90 8.90 3.94
N GLY A 80 1.16 8.97 2.85
CA GLY A 80 0.95 10.24 2.15
C GLY A 80 -0.08 11.12 2.83
N MET A 81 -1.07 10.53 3.48
CA MET A 81 -2.17 11.27 4.06
C MET A 81 -1.76 12.07 5.31
N THR A 82 -0.91 11.50 6.16
CA THR A 82 -0.36 12.22 7.32
C THR A 82 0.31 13.53 6.91
N VAL A 83 1.12 13.52 5.85
CA VAL A 83 1.83 14.71 5.34
C VAL A 83 0.84 15.70 4.71
N ALA A 84 -0.04 15.22 3.83
CA ALA A 84 -1.02 16.07 3.14
C ALA A 84 -1.98 16.78 4.12
N ILE A 85 -2.46 16.07 5.14
CA ILE A 85 -3.37 16.62 6.15
C ILE A 85 -2.63 17.59 7.11
N SER A 86 -1.42 17.23 7.53
CA SER A 86 -0.60 18.12 8.37
C SER A 86 -0.31 19.45 7.69
N LYS A 87 0.04 19.41 6.40
CA LYS A 87 0.23 20.64 5.61
C LYS A 87 -1.07 21.41 5.41
N ALA A 88 -2.15 20.72 5.02
CA ALA A 88 -3.45 21.35 4.86
C ALA A 88 -3.89 22.11 6.13
N LEU A 89 -3.73 21.47 7.31
CA LEU A 89 -4.03 22.09 8.60
C LEU A 89 -3.12 23.30 8.87
N GLY A 90 -1.81 23.15 8.64
CA GLY A 90 -0.83 24.25 8.84
C GLY A 90 -1.05 25.45 7.90
N GLU A 91 -1.66 25.23 6.75
CA GLU A 91 -2.02 26.24 5.75
C GLU A 91 -3.44 26.80 5.95
N GLY A 92 -4.12 26.45 7.06
CA GLY A 92 -5.41 27.01 7.45
C GLY A 92 -6.64 26.36 6.78
N ALA A 93 -6.48 25.21 6.13
CA ALA A 93 -7.60 24.48 5.57
C ALA A 93 -8.60 24.07 6.67
N ARG A 94 -9.89 24.03 6.32
CA ARG A 94 -10.97 23.55 7.18
C ARG A 94 -11.64 22.29 6.66
N THR A 95 -11.38 21.99 5.40
CA THR A 95 -12.03 20.90 4.68
C THR A 95 -11.04 20.20 3.78
N VAL A 96 -11.13 18.89 3.72
CA VAL A 96 -10.46 18.08 2.72
C VAL A 96 -11.48 17.35 1.85
N ILE A 97 -11.15 17.18 0.58
CA ILE A 97 -12.03 16.55 -0.39
C ILE A 97 -11.26 15.55 -1.24
N CYS A 98 -11.89 14.42 -1.56
CA CYS A 98 -11.33 13.46 -2.51
C CYS A 98 -12.44 12.72 -3.27
N ALA A 99 -12.08 12.22 -4.46
CA ALA A 99 -12.86 11.23 -5.20
C ALA A 99 -12.25 9.85 -4.96
N SER A 100 -12.93 8.96 -4.23
CA SER A 100 -12.46 7.59 -3.97
C SER A 100 -13.51 6.74 -3.29
N THR A 101 -13.64 5.48 -3.72
CA THR A 101 -14.49 4.46 -3.06
C THR A 101 -13.69 3.52 -2.14
N GLY A 102 -12.37 3.72 -1.99
CA GLY A 102 -11.48 2.74 -1.32
C GLY A 102 -10.49 3.37 -0.34
N ASN A 103 -9.26 2.85 -0.35
CA ASN A 103 -8.20 3.15 0.62
C ASN A 103 -7.91 4.65 0.79
N THR A 104 -8.01 5.46 -0.29
CA THR A 104 -7.80 6.92 -0.17
C THR A 104 -8.90 7.60 0.66
N ALA A 105 -10.17 7.21 0.46
CA ALA A 105 -11.28 7.76 1.22
C ALA A 105 -11.17 7.43 2.71
N ALA A 106 -10.88 6.17 3.04
CA ALA A 106 -10.69 5.72 4.41
C ALA A 106 -9.57 6.49 5.13
N SER A 107 -8.41 6.63 4.48
CA SER A 107 -7.28 7.36 5.02
C SER A 107 -7.59 8.85 5.17
N ALA A 108 -8.19 9.51 4.14
CA ALA A 108 -8.57 10.92 4.21
C ALA A 108 -9.53 11.21 5.36
N ALA A 109 -10.54 10.36 5.55
CA ALA A 109 -11.51 10.50 6.63
C ALA A 109 -10.85 10.37 8.02
N ALA A 110 -10.00 9.36 8.23
CA ALA A 110 -9.34 9.13 9.51
C ALA A 110 -8.41 10.27 9.91
N TYR A 111 -7.56 10.72 9.00
CA TYR A 111 -6.62 11.81 9.27
C TYR A 111 -7.31 13.18 9.37
N ALA A 112 -8.38 13.40 8.59
CA ALA A 112 -9.21 14.59 8.75
C ALA A 112 -9.90 14.64 10.12
N ALA A 113 -10.49 13.53 10.56
CA ALA A 113 -11.07 13.43 11.90
C ALA A 113 -10.03 13.71 13.00
N ARG A 114 -8.81 13.12 12.86
CA ARG A 114 -7.69 13.36 13.78
C ARG A 114 -7.28 14.85 13.83
N ALA A 115 -7.39 15.55 12.70
CA ALA A 115 -7.05 16.97 12.56
C ALA A 115 -8.18 17.93 12.93
N GLY A 116 -9.39 17.46 13.21
CA GLY A 116 -10.57 18.30 13.38
C GLY A 116 -11.06 18.96 12.07
N LEU A 117 -10.68 18.43 10.90
CA LEU A 117 -11.09 18.91 9.59
C LEU A 117 -12.35 18.18 9.12
N LYS A 118 -13.16 18.84 8.29
CA LYS A 118 -14.27 18.21 7.58
C LYS A 118 -13.73 17.39 6.40
N ALA A 119 -14.22 16.16 6.22
CA ALA A 119 -13.89 15.32 5.09
C ALA A 119 -15.11 15.11 4.17
N PHE A 120 -14.92 15.34 2.87
CA PHE A 120 -15.91 15.01 1.84
C PHE A 120 -15.31 13.99 0.87
N VAL A 121 -16.09 12.95 0.61
CA VAL A 121 -15.72 11.86 -0.30
C VAL A 121 -16.77 11.81 -1.41
N LEU A 122 -16.35 12.04 -2.65
CA LEU A 122 -17.21 11.94 -3.82
C LEU A 122 -17.05 10.58 -4.49
N ILE A 123 -18.16 9.97 -4.82
CA ILE A 123 -18.23 8.67 -5.51
C ILE A 123 -19.27 8.72 -6.63
N PRO A 124 -19.12 7.89 -7.68
CA PRO A 124 -20.18 7.73 -8.68
C PRO A 124 -21.44 7.15 -8.07
N LYS A 125 -22.61 7.64 -8.47
CA LYS A 125 -23.90 7.11 -8.02
C LYS A 125 -24.01 5.62 -8.34
N GLY A 126 -24.43 4.84 -7.33
CA GLY A 126 -24.57 3.39 -7.45
C GLY A 126 -23.25 2.59 -7.32
N SER A 127 -22.11 3.26 -7.10
CA SER A 127 -20.80 2.59 -6.87
C SER A 127 -20.55 2.27 -5.40
N VAL A 128 -21.60 2.20 -4.58
CA VAL A 128 -21.50 2.01 -3.13
C VAL A 128 -21.34 0.52 -2.82
N ALA A 129 -20.11 0.08 -2.61
CA ALA A 129 -19.85 -1.09 -1.77
C ALA A 129 -19.82 -0.60 -0.32
N VAL A 130 -20.92 -0.80 0.42
CA VAL A 130 -21.08 -0.30 1.81
C VAL A 130 -19.89 -0.67 2.69
N GLY A 131 -19.35 -1.88 2.54
CA GLY A 131 -18.16 -2.34 3.28
C GLY A 131 -16.89 -1.52 3.02
N LYS A 132 -16.71 -1.03 1.79
CA LYS A 132 -15.50 -0.22 1.44
C LYS A 132 -15.57 1.21 1.96
N LEU A 133 -16.76 1.74 2.22
CA LEU A 133 -16.96 3.10 2.76
C LEU A 133 -17.13 3.11 4.28
N SER A 134 -17.28 1.96 4.93
CA SER A 134 -17.53 1.85 6.36
C SER A 134 -16.55 2.65 7.20
N GLN A 135 -15.25 2.55 6.93
CA GLN A 135 -14.25 3.36 7.63
C GLN A 135 -14.45 4.86 7.42
N SER A 136 -14.73 5.30 6.20
CA SER A 136 -14.92 6.72 5.91
C SER A 136 -16.11 7.30 6.68
N VAL A 137 -17.22 6.57 6.70
CA VAL A 137 -18.44 6.95 7.41
C VAL A 137 -18.22 6.96 8.92
N MET A 138 -17.57 5.92 9.48
CA MET A 138 -17.29 5.84 10.91
C MET A 138 -16.34 6.93 11.41
N HIS A 139 -15.45 7.43 10.55
CA HIS A 139 -14.61 8.60 10.84
C HIS A 139 -15.32 9.93 10.59
N GLY A 140 -16.62 9.94 10.28
CA GLY A 140 -17.44 11.15 10.14
C GLY A 140 -17.31 11.86 8.79
N ALA A 141 -16.72 11.22 7.76
CA ALA A 141 -16.70 11.81 6.43
C ALA A 141 -18.10 11.84 5.81
N ARG A 142 -18.41 12.94 5.11
CA ARG A 142 -19.62 13.04 4.29
C ARG A 142 -19.35 12.44 2.92
N VAL A 143 -20.09 11.38 2.59
CA VAL A 143 -20.03 10.73 1.27
C VAL A 143 -21.11 11.35 0.39
N LEU A 144 -20.72 11.81 -0.81
CA LEU A 144 -21.61 12.42 -1.80
C LEU A 144 -21.59 11.54 -3.05
N GLU A 145 -22.77 11.08 -3.45
CA GLU A 145 -22.96 10.38 -4.72
C GLU A 145 -23.18 11.37 -5.85
N VAL A 146 -22.31 11.32 -6.86
CA VAL A 146 -22.35 12.19 -8.04
C VAL A 146 -22.91 11.40 -9.23
N ILE A 147 -23.83 12.00 -9.96
CA ILE A 147 -24.34 11.42 -11.21
C ILE A 147 -23.24 11.46 -12.26
N GLY A 148 -22.72 10.30 -12.65
CA GLY A 148 -21.63 10.16 -13.60
C GLY A 148 -20.64 9.07 -13.20
N ASN A 149 -19.48 9.04 -13.89
CA ASN A 149 -18.41 8.11 -13.64
C ASN A 149 -17.34 8.68 -12.68
N PHE A 150 -16.27 7.91 -12.45
CA PHE A 150 -15.18 8.33 -11.56
C PHE A 150 -14.44 9.60 -12.04
N ASP A 151 -14.28 9.78 -13.35
CA ASP A 151 -13.58 10.93 -13.91
C ASP A 151 -14.37 12.24 -13.68
N ILE A 152 -15.71 12.15 -13.73
CA ILE A 152 -16.59 13.27 -13.36
C ILE A 152 -16.41 13.61 -11.89
N CYS A 153 -16.40 12.61 -10.98
CA CYS A 153 -16.13 12.85 -9.57
C CYS A 153 -14.77 13.54 -9.36
N LEU A 154 -13.73 13.05 -10.04
CA LEU A 154 -12.37 13.60 -9.94
C LEU A 154 -12.31 15.04 -10.47
N LYS A 155 -13.02 15.34 -11.56
CA LYS A 155 -13.14 16.72 -12.08
C LYS A 155 -13.82 17.61 -11.06
N VAL A 156 -14.97 17.19 -10.52
CA VAL A 156 -15.73 17.99 -9.54
C VAL A 156 -14.90 18.31 -8.30
N VAL A 157 -14.17 17.35 -7.73
CA VAL A 157 -13.33 17.61 -6.53
C VAL A 157 -12.18 18.58 -6.83
N ARG A 158 -11.61 18.56 -8.05
CA ARG A 158 -10.62 19.54 -8.49
C ARG A 158 -11.22 20.93 -8.60
N ASP A 159 -12.33 21.05 -9.34
CA ASP A 159 -13.01 22.32 -9.55
C ASP A 159 -13.45 22.96 -8.20
N VAL A 160 -13.92 22.15 -7.24
CA VAL A 160 -14.28 22.62 -5.89
C VAL A 160 -13.05 23.09 -5.10
N ALA A 161 -11.95 22.36 -5.14
CA ALA A 161 -10.73 22.75 -4.43
C ALA A 161 -10.08 24.03 -5.04
N GLU A 162 -10.18 24.21 -6.36
CA GLU A 162 -9.68 25.40 -7.06
C GLU A 162 -10.49 26.66 -6.77
N ARG A 163 -11.78 26.53 -6.44
CA ARG A 163 -12.65 27.68 -6.08
C ARG A 163 -12.36 28.30 -4.72
N ASP A 164 -11.92 27.48 -3.75
CA ASP A 164 -11.55 27.96 -2.41
C ASP A 164 -10.28 27.22 -1.92
N PRO A 165 -9.12 27.48 -2.54
CA PRO A 165 -7.89 26.75 -2.25
C PRO A 165 -7.33 27.05 -0.86
N GLN A 166 -7.80 28.10 -0.19
CA GLN A 166 -7.39 28.41 1.18
C GLN A 166 -8.09 27.52 2.21
N ARG A 167 -9.38 27.19 1.98
CA ARG A 167 -10.19 26.43 2.93
C ARG A 167 -10.35 24.97 2.58
N ILE A 168 -10.26 24.60 1.29
CA ILE A 168 -10.52 23.26 0.78
C ILE A 168 -9.25 22.69 0.14
N ARG A 169 -8.80 21.53 0.59
CA ARG A 169 -7.64 20.85 0.04
C ARG A 169 -8.04 19.54 -0.62
N LEU A 170 -7.60 19.38 -1.86
CA LEU A 170 -7.68 18.10 -2.60
C LEU A 170 -6.62 17.14 -2.08
N VAL A 171 -7.05 15.93 -1.68
CA VAL A 171 -6.14 14.91 -1.14
C VAL A 171 -6.13 13.62 -1.98
N ASN A 172 -6.41 13.71 -3.27
CA ASN A 172 -6.21 12.64 -4.25
C ASN A 172 -4.72 12.40 -4.55
N SER A 173 -4.40 11.35 -5.32
CA SER A 173 -3.03 10.93 -5.64
C SER A 173 -2.20 11.97 -6.42
N VAL A 174 -2.85 12.98 -6.99
CA VAL A 174 -2.19 14.12 -7.65
C VAL A 174 -1.55 15.12 -6.68
N ASN A 175 -1.88 15.03 -5.38
CA ASN A 175 -1.31 15.92 -4.37
C ASN A 175 0.16 15.56 -4.10
N PRO A 176 1.13 16.50 -4.29
CA PRO A 176 2.57 16.21 -4.15
C PRO A 176 2.98 15.82 -2.73
N ASP A 177 2.30 16.33 -1.71
CA ASP A 177 2.58 15.99 -0.31
C ASP A 177 2.31 14.52 -0.02
N ARG A 178 1.38 13.92 -0.77
CA ARG A 178 1.12 12.48 -0.70
C ARG A 178 2.29 11.66 -1.24
N ILE A 179 2.90 12.07 -2.34
CA ILE A 179 4.09 11.42 -2.89
C ILE A 179 5.25 11.55 -1.89
N ALA A 180 5.45 12.75 -1.33
CA ALA A 180 6.46 13.00 -0.32
C ALA A 180 6.32 12.10 0.92
N GLY A 181 5.10 11.88 1.42
CA GLY A 181 4.87 10.96 2.52
C GLY A 181 5.09 9.49 2.13
N GLN A 182 4.64 9.09 0.94
CA GLN A 182 4.77 7.70 0.47
C GLN A 182 6.22 7.28 0.21
N LYS A 183 7.12 8.20 -0.19
CA LYS A 183 8.54 7.87 -0.43
C LYS A 183 9.24 7.30 0.81
N THR A 184 8.74 7.59 2.02
CA THR A 184 9.28 7.05 3.28
C THR A 184 9.20 5.54 3.38
N GLY A 185 8.34 4.88 2.59
CA GLY A 185 8.33 3.42 2.48
C GLY A 185 9.67 2.86 1.96
N ALA A 186 10.32 3.56 1.03
CA ALA A 186 11.67 3.21 0.57
C ALA A 186 12.72 3.43 1.66
N PHE A 187 12.60 4.51 2.43
CA PHE A 187 13.49 4.79 3.56
C PHE A 187 13.45 3.66 4.60
N GLU A 188 12.24 3.28 5.01
CA GLU A 188 12.06 2.18 5.97
C GLU A 188 12.62 0.85 5.46
N ILE A 189 12.50 0.54 4.17
CA ILE A 189 13.10 -0.66 3.60
C ILE A 189 14.62 -0.61 3.70
N CYS A 190 15.25 0.52 3.35
CA CYS A 190 16.69 0.69 3.49
C CYS A 190 17.14 0.62 4.96
N ASP A 191 16.41 1.27 5.87
CA ASP A 191 16.72 1.25 7.32
C ASP A 191 16.61 -0.18 7.89
N GLN A 192 15.62 -0.95 7.46
CA GLN A 192 15.35 -2.32 7.93
C GLN A 192 16.31 -3.36 7.33
N LEU A 193 16.78 -3.18 6.10
CA LEU A 193 17.70 -4.09 5.41
C LEU A 193 19.17 -3.70 5.58
N GLY A 194 19.45 -2.44 5.97
CA GLY A 194 20.80 -1.86 5.99
C GLY A 194 21.26 -1.31 4.63
N ASP A 195 20.51 -1.55 3.54
CA ASP A 195 20.73 -0.99 2.20
C ASP A 195 19.47 -1.16 1.35
N ALA A 196 19.47 -0.63 0.11
CA ALA A 196 18.41 -0.86 -0.85
C ALA A 196 18.38 -2.33 -1.33
N PRO A 197 17.19 -2.91 -1.59
CA PRO A 197 17.09 -4.25 -2.19
C PRO A 197 17.60 -4.26 -3.64
N THR A 198 17.85 -5.43 -4.20
CA THR A 198 18.19 -5.56 -5.63
C THR A 198 16.99 -5.34 -6.55
N HIS A 199 15.81 -5.75 -6.10
CA HIS A 199 14.54 -5.64 -6.84
C HIS A 199 13.41 -5.25 -5.88
N HIS A 200 12.56 -4.33 -6.31
CA HIS A 200 11.37 -3.98 -5.57
C HIS A 200 10.11 -4.16 -6.43
N PHE A 201 9.31 -5.15 -6.08
CA PHE A 201 8.05 -5.48 -6.76
C PHE A 201 6.88 -4.77 -6.09
N LEU A 202 6.01 -4.13 -6.89
CA LEU A 202 4.85 -3.41 -6.36
C LEU A 202 3.69 -3.36 -7.35
N PRO A 203 2.43 -3.30 -6.84
CA PRO A 203 1.27 -3.12 -7.68
C PRO A 203 1.24 -1.72 -8.29
N VAL A 204 0.79 -1.60 -9.54
CA VAL A 204 0.66 -0.32 -10.23
C VAL A 204 -0.79 -0.08 -10.64
N GLY A 205 -1.46 0.85 -9.92
CA GLY A 205 -2.76 1.41 -10.29
C GLY A 205 -2.59 2.85 -10.77
N ASN A 206 -2.85 3.85 -9.90
CA ASN A 206 -2.59 5.28 -10.19
C ASN A 206 -1.10 5.64 -10.32
N ALA A 207 -0.22 4.67 -10.20
CA ALA A 207 1.23 4.79 -10.37
C ALA A 207 1.98 5.70 -9.37
N GLY A 208 1.28 6.33 -8.42
CA GLY A 208 1.91 7.19 -7.40
C GLY A 208 2.83 6.43 -6.45
N ASN A 209 2.55 5.14 -6.19
CA ASN A 209 3.36 4.35 -5.27
C ASN A 209 4.76 4.04 -5.83
N ILE A 210 4.86 3.54 -7.07
CA ILE A 210 6.15 3.29 -7.73
C ILE A 210 6.97 4.58 -7.88
N THR A 211 6.31 5.68 -8.24
CA THR A 211 6.91 7.02 -8.31
C THR A 211 7.51 7.43 -6.97
N ALA A 212 6.75 7.26 -5.88
CA ALA A 212 7.19 7.65 -4.54
C ALA A 212 8.35 6.78 -4.04
N TYR A 213 8.27 5.47 -4.20
CA TYR A 213 9.35 4.57 -3.79
C TYR A 213 10.64 4.86 -4.55
N TRP A 214 10.58 5.06 -5.88
CA TRP A 214 11.75 5.42 -6.66
C TRP A 214 12.38 6.72 -6.18
N ALA A 215 11.59 7.77 -6.00
CA ALA A 215 12.07 9.04 -5.46
C ALA A 215 12.74 8.86 -4.08
N GLY A 216 12.18 8.00 -3.22
CA GLY A 216 12.75 7.70 -1.91
C GLY A 216 14.11 6.99 -2.01
N TYR A 217 14.24 5.97 -2.84
CA TYR A 217 15.52 5.28 -3.04
C TYR A 217 16.61 6.23 -3.60
N CYS A 218 16.24 7.05 -4.60
CA CYS A 218 17.18 8.03 -5.15
C CYS A 218 17.64 9.03 -4.10
N GLU A 219 16.74 9.56 -3.28
CA GLU A 219 17.09 10.50 -2.21
C GLU A 219 17.97 9.87 -1.14
N TYR A 220 17.71 8.62 -0.70
CA TYR A 220 18.53 7.92 0.27
C TYR A 220 19.94 7.67 -0.26
N LYS A 221 20.07 7.28 -1.53
CA LYS A 221 21.38 7.12 -2.16
C LYS A 221 22.12 8.46 -2.27
N GLU A 222 21.45 9.52 -2.71
CA GLU A 222 22.03 10.87 -2.80
C GLU A 222 22.57 11.36 -1.46
N LYS A 223 21.87 11.03 -0.36
CA LYS A 223 22.28 11.37 1.02
C LYS A 223 23.30 10.41 1.62
N GLY A 224 23.75 9.40 0.89
CA GLY A 224 24.70 8.40 1.37
C GLY A 224 24.15 7.44 2.43
N LEU A 225 22.81 7.31 2.52
CA LEU A 225 22.11 6.44 3.48
C LEU A 225 21.83 5.04 2.90
N SER A 226 22.00 4.85 1.61
CA SER A 226 22.07 3.55 0.93
C SER A 226 23.16 3.58 -0.13
N GLN A 227 23.70 2.41 -0.48
CA GLN A 227 24.73 2.26 -1.51
C GLN A 227 24.09 1.92 -2.86
N GLY A 228 23.07 1.08 -2.83
CA GLY A 228 22.38 0.56 -4.00
C GLY A 228 21.15 1.36 -4.43
N LEU A 229 20.62 0.99 -5.59
CA LEU A 229 19.27 1.33 -6.06
C LEU A 229 18.61 0.05 -6.56
N PRO A 230 17.32 -0.19 -6.26
CA PRO A 230 16.62 -1.38 -6.77
C PRO A 230 16.22 -1.21 -8.22
N LYS A 231 16.06 -2.32 -8.94
CA LYS A 231 15.20 -2.35 -10.13
C LYS A 231 13.75 -2.25 -9.68
N MET A 232 13.02 -1.25 -10.19
CA MET A 232 11.61 -1.06 -9.88
C MET A 232 10.75 -1.95 -10.77
N MET A 233 10.06 -2.90 -10.15
CA MET A 233 9.32 -3.97 -10.81
C MET A 233 7.81 -3.74 -10.60
N GLY A 234 7.20 -2.93 -11.47
CA GLY A 234 5.78 -2.57 -11.38
C GLY A 234 4.89 -3.60 -12.07
N TYR A 235 3.75 -3.95 -11.46
CA TYR A 235 2.79 -4.86 -12.08
C TYR A 235 1.37 -4.33 -12.05
N GLN A 236 0.75 -4.30 -13.24
CA GLN A 236 -0.66 -3.96 -13.45
C GLN A 236 -1.49 -5.26 -13.58
N ALA A 237 -2.80 -5.18 -13.34
CA ALA A 237 -3.69 -6.29 -13.68
C ALA A 237 -3.95 -6.29 -15.21
N ALA A 238 -3.97 -7.43 -15.86
CA ALA A 238 -3.94 -7.57 -17.32
C ALA A 238 -5.05 -6.77 -18.05
N GLU A 239 -6.29 -6.77 -17.52
CA GLU A 239 -7.39 -6.00 -18.09
C GLU A 239 -7.47 -4.55 -17.54
N SER A 240 -6.46 -4.11 -16.79
CA SER A 240 -6.26 -2.78 -16.20
C SER A 240 -4.79 -2.36 -16.33
N ALA A 241 -4.17 -2.60 -17.50
CA ALA A 241 -2.74 -2.40 -17.74
C ALA A 241 -2.44 -1.28 -18.76
N PRO A 242 -2.97 -0.05 -18.56
CA PRO A 242 -2.82 1.02 -19.57
C PRO A 242 -1.36 1.40 -19.84
N ILE A 243 -0.46 1.35 -18.85
CA ILE A 243 0.96 1.67 -19.06
C ILE A 243 1.63 0.63 -19.94
N VAL A 244 1.27 -0.66 -19.79
CA VAL A 244 1.83 -1.75 -20.60
C VAL A 244 1.36 -1.68 -22.05
N ILE A 245 0.05 -1.40 -22.26
CA ILE A 245 -0.52 -1.32 -23.61
C ILE A 245 -0.30 0.04 -24.28
N GLY A 246 0.15 1.06 -23.54
CA GLY A 246 0.54 2.36 -24.07
C GLY A 246 -0.60 3.39 -24.25
N HIS A 247 -1.84 3.08 -23.84
CA HIS A 247 -2.97 3.99 -23.91
C HIS A 247 -3.99 3.75 -22.77
N PRO A 248 -4.85 4.75 -22.43
CA PRO A 248 -5.91 4.59 -21.43
C PRO A 248 -6.91 3.49 -21.79
N ILE A 249 -7.50 2.89 -20.76
CA ILE A 249 -8.58 1.88 -20.84
C ILE A 249 -9.86 2.48 -20.24
N ASP A 250 -10.94 2.55 -21.02
CA ASP A 250 -12.20 3.17 -20.58
C ASP A 250 -12.95 2.32 -19.55
N ASP A 251 -12.96 1.00 -19.69
CA ASP A 251 -13.62 0.05 -18.77
C ASP A 251 -12.63 -1.00 -18.24
N PRO A 252 -11.70 -0.61 -17.34
CA PRO A 252 -10.76 -1.54 -16.76
C PRO A 252 -11.45 -2.59 -15.90
N LYS A 253 -10.99 -3.85 -15.96
CA LYS A 253 -11.56 -4.96 -15.20
C LYS A 253 -10.47 -5.68 -14.42
N THR A 254 -10.74 -6.03 -13.17
CA THR A 254 -9.90 -6.91 -12.35
C THR A 254 -10.54 -7.18 -10.99
N VAL A 255 -10.22 -8.32 -10.38
CA VAL A 255 -10.52 -8.63 -8.97
C VAL A 255 -9.68 -7.75 -8.02
N ALA A 256 -8.55 -7.23 -8.47
CA ALA A 256 -7.65 -6.36 -7.72
C ALA A 256 -8.16 -4.91 -7.72
N THR A 257 -9.29 -4.66 -7.08
CA THR A 257 -10.06 -3.41 -7.17
C THR A 257 -9.26 -2.14 -6.88
N ALA A 258 -8.25 -2.19 -6.01
CA ALA A 258 -7.42 -1.03 -5.67
C ALA A 258 -6.44 -0.60 -6.77
N ILE A 259 -6.20 -1.47 -7.79
CA ILE A 259 -5.43 -1.15 -9.00
C ILE A 259 -6.28 -1.18 -10.28
N LYS A 260 -7.60 -1.23 -10.16
CA LYS A 260 -8.56 -1.10 -11.26
C LYS A 260 -8.57 0.34 -11.77
N ILE A 261 -7.55 0.73 -12.54
CA ILE A 261 -7.32 2.10 -13.00
C ILE A 261 -7.03 2.10 -14.50
N GLY A 262 -7.89 2.76 -15.27
CA GLY A 262 -7.75 2.86 -16.72
C GLY A 262 -6.85 4.00 -17.19
N ASN A 263 -6.66 5.07 -16.38
CA ASN A 263 -5.82 6.22 -16.72
C ASN A 263 -5.02 6.68 -15.49
N PRO A 264 -3.81 6.16 -15.28
CA PRO A 264 -2.98 6.47 -14.12
C PRO A 264 -2.57 7.95 -14.03
N ALA A 265 -2.79 8.57 -12.88
CA ALA A 265 -2.46 9.98 -12.65
C ALA A 265 -0.94 10.26 -12.69
N SER A 266 -0.10 9.29 -12.30
CA SER A 266 1.37 9.42 -12.29
C SER A 266 2.03 8.59 -13.40
N TRP A 267 1.41 8.51 -14.57
CA TRP A 267 1.88 7.69 -15.70
C TRP A 267 3.33 7.99 -16.08
N LYS A 268 3.62 9.25 -16.40
CA LYS A 268 4.94 9.68 -16.86
C LYS A 268 6.03 9.40 -15.82
N GLN A 269 5.74 9.66 -14.56
CA GLN A 269 6.67 9.45 -13.46
C GLN A 269 6.92 7.95 -13.20
N ALA A 270 5.92 7.10 -13.38
CA ALA A 270 6.10 5.65 -13.27
C ALA A 270 6.97 5.09 -14.40
N VAL A 271 6.78 5.58 -15.62
CA VAL A 271 7.63 5.22 -16.77
C VAL A 271 9.08 5.67 -16.52
N ALA A 272 9.28 6.90 -16.03
CA ALA A 272 10.61 7.38 -15.65
C ALA A 272 11.24 6.48 -14.55
N ALA A 273 10.51 6.13 -13.49
CA ALA A 273 10.99 5.23 -12.44
C ALA A 273 11.39 3.85 -12.97
N ARG A 274 10.63 3.29 -13.93
CA ARG A 274 10.97 2.05 -14.62
C ARG A 274 12.29 2.19 -15.38
N ASP A 275 12.39 3.21 -16.22
CA ASP A 275 13.52 3.39 -17.17
C ASP A 275 14.81 3.73 -16.43
N GLU A 276 14.76 4.66 -15.48
CA GLU A 276 15.92 5.09 -14.68
C GLU A 276 16.45 3.97 -13.76
N SER A 277 15.57 3.10 -13.24
CA SER A 277 15.96 1.97 -12.38
C SER A 277 16.45 0.75 -13.17
N GLY A 278 16.30 0.74 -14.51
CA GLY A 278 16.48 -0.46 -15.33
C GLY A 278 15.51 -1.58 -14.97
N GLY A 279 14.34 -1.21 -14.46
CA GLY A 279 13.25 -2.12 -14.08
C GLY A 279 12.26 -2.39 -15.20
N ILE A 280 11.08 -2.87 -14.84
CA ILE A 280 9.98 -3.13 -15.78
C ILE A 280 8.64 -2.66 -15.22
N ILE A 281 7.70 -2.33 -16.11
CA ILE A 281 6.27 -2.34 -15.79
C ILE A 281 5.62 -3.35 -16.73
N ASP A 282 5.03 -4.40 -16.16
CA ASP A 282 4.39 -5.50 -16.88
C ASP A 282 3.01 -5.78 -16.27
N MET A 283 2.32 -6.81 -16.70
CA MET A 283 0.98 -7.17 -16.23
C MET A 283 0.91 -8.62 -15.77
N VAL A 284 -0.03 -8.87 -14.87
CA VAL A 284 -0.41 -10.20 -14.38
C VAL A 284 -1.92 -10.38 -14.51
N THR A 285 -2.34 -11.60 -14.78
CA THR A 285 -3.76 -11.96 -14.88
C THR A 285 -4.41 -12.04 -13.50
N ASP A 286 -5.73 -11.94 -13.44
CA ASP A 286 -6.49 -12.15 -12.20
C ASP A 286 -6.25 -13.56 -11.61
N ALA A 287 -6.03 -14.58 -12.44
CA ALA A 287 -5.69 -15.93 -11.98
C ALA A 287 -4.32 -15.97 -11.27
N GLU A 288 -3.30 -15.30 -11.83
CA GLU A 288 -1.98 -15.16 -11.20
C GLU A 288 -2.05 -14.37 -9.89
N ILE A 289 -2.84 -13.28 -9.87
CA ILE A 289 -3.09 -12.48 -8.67
C ILE A 289 -3.73 -13.34 -7.58
N LEU A 290 -4.78 -14.11 -7.88
CA LEU A 290 -5.46 -14.97 -6.91
C LEU A 290 -4.59 -16.15 -6.45
N ALA A 291 -3.73 -16.68 -7.30
CA ALA A 291 -2.74 -17.69 -6.91
C ALA A 291 -1.73 -17.11 -5.92
N ALA A 292 -1.16 -15.94 -6.20
CA ALA A 292 -0.24 -15.25 -5.31
C ALA A 292 -0.94 -14.80 -4.00
N TYR A 293 -2.20 -14.38 -4.07
CA TYR A 293 -3.01 -14.04 -2.89
C TYR A 293 -3.10 -15.20 -1.90
N ARG A 294 -3.37 -16.42 -2.39
CA ARG A 294 -3.38 -17.64 -1.56
C ARG A 294 -2.00 -17.98 -0.99
N LEU A 295 -0.93 -17.79 -1.75
CA LEU A 295 0.43 -18.01 -1.27
C LEU A 295 0.83 -17.05 -0.15
N ILE A 296 0.45 -15.78 -0.26
CA ILE A 296 0.67 -14.77 0.80
C ILE A 296 -0.10 -15.17 2.05
N ALA A 297 -1.37 -15.59 1.90
CA ALA A 297 -2.20 -16.04 3.02
C ALA A 297 -1.64 -17.30 3.68
N ALA A 298 -1.14 -18.27 2.93
CA ALA A 298 -0.49 -19.48 3.45
C ALA A 298 0.81 -19.16 4.21
N ALA A 299 1.47 -18.05 3.90
CA ALA A 299 2.59 -17.53 4.68
C ALA A 299 2.17 -16.71 5.94
N GLY A 300 0.88 -16.73 6.30
CA GLY A 300 0.34 -16.05 7.48
C GLY A 300 0.08 -14.55 7.30
N VAL A 301 0.11 -14.01 6.09
CA VAL A 301 -0.10 -12.58 5.82
C VAL A 301 -1.42 -12.38 5.06
N PHE A 302 -2.35 -11.63 5.66
CA PHE A 302 -3.64 -11.35 5.05
C PHE A 302 -3.65 -9.97 4.36
N ALA A 303 -3.35 -9.94 3.05
CA ALA A 303 -3.30 -8.72 2.25
C ALA A 303 -4.49 -8.61 1.29
N GLU A 304 -4.80 -7.40 0.78
CA GLU A 304 -5.83 -7.22 -0.25
C GLU A 304 -5.38 -7.82 -1.60
N PRO A 305 -6.30 -8.24 -2.50
CA PRO A 305 -5.94 -8.84 -3.79
C PRO A 305 -4.98 -7.98 -4.63
N ALA A 306 -5.15 -6.66 -4.61
CA ALA A 306 -4.25 -5.74 -5.31
C ALA A 306 -2.79 -5.84 -4.86
N SER A 307 -2.56 -6.12 -3.57
CA SER A 307 -1.21 -6.34 -3.02
C SER A 307 -0.53 -7.56 -3.65
N ALA A 308 -1.30 -8.59 -3.96
CA ALA A 308 -0.79 -9.85 -4.50
C ALA A 308 -0.21 -9.70 -5.92
N ALA A 309 -0.55 -8.63 -6.65
CA ALA A 309 0.06 -8.37 -7.95
C ALA A 309 1.59 -8.20 -7.87
N SER A 310 2.14 -7.72 -6.74
CA SER A 310 3.59 -7.66 -6.51
C SER A 310 4.23 -9.05 -6.47
N VAL A 311 3.64 -10.00 -5.75
CA VAL A 311 4.13 -11.38 -5.63
C VAL A 311 3.86 -12.17 -6.92
N ALA A 312 2.70 -11.98 -7.57
CA ALA A 312 2.42 -12.57 -8.88
C ALA A 312 3.47 -12.14 -9.91
N GLY A 313 3.81 -10.84 -9.92
CA GLY A 313 4.87 -10.30 -10.76
C GLY A 313 6.24 -10.87 -10.44
N LEU A 314 6.57 -11.03 -9.16
CA LEU A 314 7.81 -11.68 -8.74
C LEU A 314 7.91 -13.12 -9.28
N LEU A 315 6.85 -13.92 -9.15
CA LEU A 315 6.83 -15.31 -9.62
C LEU A 315 6.93 -15.37 -11.15
N LYS A 316 6.21 -14.51 -11.86
CA LYS A 316 6.28 -14.40 -13.33
C LYS A 316 7.69 -14.03 -13.79
N TYR A 317 8.31 -13.01 -13.21
CA TYR A 317 9.66 -12.58 -13.55
C TYR A 317 10.72 -13.60 -13.13
N GLY A 318 10.55 -14.24 -11.97
CA GLY A 318 11.41 -15.29 -11.48
C GLY A 318 11.48 -16.50 -12.44
N ALA A 319 10.34 -16.87 -13.03
CA ALA A 319 10.25 -17.95 -14.01
C ALA A 319 11.09 -17.71 -15.28
N THR A 320 11.41 -16.46 -15.60
CA THR A 320 12.32 -16.10 -16.71
C THR A 320 13.80 -16.20 -16.32
N GLY A 321 14.12 -16.57 -15.08
CA GLY A 321 15.49 -16.54 -14.55
C GLY A 321 16.02 -15.11 -14.31
N GLY A 322 15.13 -14.13 -14.22
CA GLY A 322 15.46 -12.71 -13.99
C GLY A 322 16.02 -12.42 -12.59
N ILE A 323 15.64 -13.23 -11.58
CA ILE A 323 16.17 -13.13 -10.22
C ILE A 323 17.39 -14.04 -10.09
N LYS A 324 18.54 -13.46 -9.73
CA LYS A 324 19.81 -14.20 -9.61
C LYS A 324 20.09 -14.60 -8.16
N PRO A 325 20.86 -15.68 -7.92
CA PRO A 325 21.36 -16.02 -6.59
C PRO A 325 22.03 -14.80 -5.91
N GLY A 326 21.79 -14.62 -4.62
CA GLY A 326 22.27 -13.47 -3.85
C GLY A 326 21.34 -12.23 -3.93
N SER A 327 20.25 -12.30 -4.70
CA SER A 327 19.27 -11.21 -4.75
C SER A 327 18.54 -11.02 -3.43
N VAL A 328 18.33 -9.75 -3.06
CA VAL A 328 17.42 -9.32 -2.01
C VAL A 328 16.22 -8.67 -2.69
N VAL A 329 15.05 -9.26 -2.52
CA VAL A 329 13.81 -8.87 -3.19
C VAL A 329 12.80 -8.37 -2.17
N VAL A 330 12.15 -7.26 -2.46
CA VAL A 330 11.03 -6.75 -1.66
C VAL A 330 9.76 -6.75 -2.50
N CYS A 331 8.66 -7.23 -1.93
CA CYS A 331 7.31 -7.09 -2.48
C CYS A 331 6.49 -6.20 -1.54
N THR A 332 5.97 -5.07 -2.03
CA THR A 332 5.07 -4.24 -1.23
C THR A 332 3.65 -4.80 -1.24
N LEU A 333 3.14 -5.10 -0.05
CA LEU A 333 1.74 -5.44 0.21
C LEU A 333 1.01 -4.17 0.65
N THR A 334 0.30 -3.57 -0.28
CA THR A 334 -0.23 -2.20 -0.21
C THR A 334 -1.39 -2.00 0.74
N GLY A 335 -2.17 -3.05 1.02
CA GLY A 335 -3.34 -2.98 1.88
C GLY A 335 -3.64 -4.30 2.59
N HIS A 336 -4.35 -4.18 3.71
CA HIS A 336 -4.81 -5.30 4.52
C HIS A 336 -5.95 -6.06 3.83
N GLY A 337 -6.06 -7.37 4.04
CA GLY A 337 -7.09 -8.23 3.44
C GLY A 337 -8.53 -7.78 3.76
N LEU A 338 -8.77 -7.21 4.93
CA LEU A 338 -10.07 -6.66 5.32
C LEU A 338 -10.51 -5.44 4.50
N LYS A 339 -9.67 -4.91 3.60
CA LYS A 339 -10.06 -3.86 2.64
C LYS A 339 -10.88 -4.42 1.48
N ASP A 340 -10.80 -5.72 1.24
CA ASP A 340 -11.60 -6.44 0.22
C ASP A 340 -12.03 -7.82 0.74
N PRO A 341 -12.89 -7.89 1.77
CA PRO A 341 -13.34 -9.15 2.37
C PRO A 341 -14.16 -10.01 1.39
N ASP A 342 -14.86 -9.39 0.44
CA ASP A 342 -15.70 -10.10 -0.52
C ASP A 342 -14.89 -11.09 -1.38
N THR A 343 -13.68 -10.71 -1.79
CA THR A 343 -12.80 -11.59 -2.54
C THR A 343 -12.31 -12.78 -1.68
N ALA A 344 -12.01 -12.55 -0.39
CA ALA A 344 -11.66 -13.62 0.52
C ALA A 344 -12.83 -14.60 0.70
N LEU A 345 -14.04 -14.09 0.92
CA LEU A 345 -15.25 -14.90 1.12
C LEU A 345 -15.59 -15.75 -0.11
N LYS A 346 -15.38 -15.25 -1.32
CA LYS A 346 -15.56 -16.04 -2.56
C LYS A 346 -14.59 -17.21 -2.72
N ASN A 347 -13.49 -17.20 -1.97
CA ASN A 347 -12.49 -18.25 -1.97
C ASN A 347 -12.61 -19.18 -0.75
N LEU A 348 -13.65 -19.01 0.09
CA LEU A 348 -13.91 -19.95 1.17
C LEU A 348 -14.27 -21.33 0.60
N SER A 349 -13.58 -22.36 1.11
CA SER A 349 -14.08 -23.73 1.07
C SER A 349 -15.38 -23.79 1.87
N ASN A 350 -16.32 -24.67 1.49
CA ASN A 350 -17.58 -24.84 2.21
C ASN A 350 -17.31 -25.10 3.70
N THR A 351 -17.97 -24.34 4.57
CA THR A 351 -17.96 -24.62 6.00
C THR A 351 -18.62 -25.98 6.22
N ILE A 352 -17.99 -26.83 7.01
CA ILE A 352 -18.53 -28.14 7.37
C ILE A 352 -19.38 -27.97 8.63
N VAL A 353 -20.66 -28.30 8.53
CA VAL A 353 -21.54 -28.35 9.70
C VAL A 353 -21.37 -29.71 10.36
N VAL A 354 -21.03 -29.70 11.64
CA VAL A 354 -20.83 -30.91 12.44
C VAL A 354 -21.66 -30.81 13.73
N GLU A 355 -22.21 -31.93 14.18
CA GLU A 355 -22.84 -32.00 15.50
C GLU A 355 -21.76 -31.84 16.61
N PRO A 356 -22.13 -31.41 17.84
CA PRO A 356 -21.19 -31.23 18.95
C PRO A 356 -20.73 -32.59 19.53
N ASP A 357 -20.06 -33.37 18.70
CA ASP A 357 -19.53 -34.71 18.99
C ASP A 357 -18.02 -34.73 18.71
N ILE A 358 -17.25 -35.03 19.76
CA ILE A 358 -15.78 -35.03 19.69
C ILE A 358 -15.28 -36.01 18.59
N ASN A 359 -15.85 -37.21 18.50
CA ASN A 359 -15.39 -38.23 17.55
C ASN A 359 -15.68 -37.82 16.12
N LYS A 360 -16.80 -37.12 15.86
CA LYS A 360 -17.13 -36.61 14.54
C LYS A 360 -16.14 -35.50 14.13
N VAL A 361 -15.78 -34.58 15.03
CA VAL A 361 -14.79 -33.54 14.80
C VAL A 361 -13.42 -34.15 14.53
N LEU A 362 -12.96 -35.09 15.37
CA LEU A 362 -11.67 -35.77 15.20
C LEU A 362 -11.59 -36.49 13.84
N LYS A 363 -12.64 -37.20 13.44
CA LYS A 363 -12.69 -37.88 12.15
C LYS A 363 -12.57 -36.93 10.94
N ILE A 364 -13.09 -35.71 11.04
CA ILE A 364 -12.92 -34.69 10.01
C ILE A 364 -11.46 -34.23 9.97
N MET A 365 -10.86 -33.95 11.13
CA MET A 365 -9.47 -33.48 11.25
C MET A 365 -8.44 -34.51 10.77
N GLU A 366 -8.73 -35.82 10.86
CA GLU A 366 -7.87 -36.91 10.39
C GLU A 366 -7.93 -37.12 8.85
N ASN A 367 -8.97 -36.57 8.21
CA ASN A 367 -9.18 -36.73 6.75
C ASN A 367 -8.75 -35.52 5.93
N GLU A 368 -8.27 -34.44 6.56
CA GLU A 368 -7.65 -33.26 5.92
C GLU A 368 -6.11 -33.32 6.02
#